data_48bbefa47e2d211f8431383c97be0c03
#
_entry.id   48bbefa47e2d211f8431383c97be0c03
#
_cell.length_a   1.000
_cell.length_b   1.000
_cell.length_c   1.000
_cell.angle_alpha   90.00
_cell.angle_beta   90.00
_cell.angle_gamma   90.00
#
_symmetry.space_group_name_H-M   'P 1'
#
loop_
_entity.id
_entity.type
_entity.pdbx_description
1 polymer ?
#
loop_
_entity_poly.entity_id
_entity_poly.type
_entity_poly.pdbx_seq_one_letter_code
_entity_poly.pdbx_strand_id
1 'polypeptide(L)'
;MKRKVIVFTLLLFIALLSIALFDGFPIVLQDHQDADQNDSSLYSLDNDEYNPIRNKNIKEIILVFSLDDIQELPKGVTKRRVLICDEPNLIEQFKNHFTFEITGGDMATVESQIIIRTTENDIYRTNIVIDDTNIGIQSCSVGWAKAKNAKVLYDIFRQFKTYLLSILNIKACHGKNREM
;
A
#
# COMPACT_ATOMS: atom_id res chain seq x y z
N MET A 1 -31.29 17.43 33.51
CA MET A 1 -30.08 16.58 33.39
C MET A 1 -30.07 15.72 32.13
N LYS A 2 -31.09 14.93 31.82
CA LYS A 2 -31.11 14.00 30.66
C LYS A 2 -30.81 14.65 29.31
N ARG A 3 -31.38 15.85 28.99
CA ARG A 3 -31.10 16.53 27.70
C ARG A 3 -29.63 16.93 27.53
N LYS A 4 -28.93 17.40 28.58
CA LYS A 4 -27.53 17.79 28.52
C LYS A 4 -26.62 16.58 28.25
N VAL A 5 -26.94 15.43 28.84
CA VAL A 5 -26.21 14.17 28.61
C VAL A 5 -26.38 13.71 27.17
N ILE A 6 -27.58 13.75 26.60
CA ILE A 6 -27.85 13.36 25.22
C ILE A 6 -27.08 14.24 24.24
N VAL A 7 -27.08 15.57 24.44
CA VAL A 7 -26.36 16.52 23.58
C VAL A 7 -24.85 16.27 23.67
N PHE A 8 -24.32 16.04 24.88
CA PHE A 8 -22.89 15.76 25.03
C PHE A 8 -22.48 14.46 24.35
N THR A 9 -23.29 13.39 24.52
CA THR A 9 -23.02 12.10 23.84
C THR A 9 -23.06 12.23 22.32
N LEU A 10 -24.01 13.02 21.78
CA LEU A 10 -24.09 13.26 20.33
C LEU A 10 -22.88 14.03 19.81
N LEU A 11 -22.46 15.08 20.53
CA LEU A 11 -21.25 15.85 20.16
C LEU A 11 -19.98 14.99 20.22
N LEU A 12 -19.84 14.14 21.23
CA LEU A 12 -18.72 13.20 21.34
C LEU A 12 -18.71 12.21 20.17
N PHE A 13 -19.89 11.67 19.83
CA PHE A 13 -20.02 10.75 18.70
C PHE A 13 -19.67 11.42 17.37
N ILE A 14 -20.13 12.67 17.14
CA ILE A 14 -19.78 13.45 15.95
C ILE A 14 -18.28 13.73 15.90
N ALA A 15 -17.65 14.08 17.02
CA ALA A 15 -16.21 14.31 17.11
C ALA A 15 -15.41 13.04 16.79
N LEU A 16 -15.78 11.90 17.37
CA LEU A 16 -15.15 10.61 17.10
C LEU A 16 -15.34 10.18 15.63
N LEU A 17 -16.53 10.39 15.08
CA LEU A 17 -16.82 10.11 13.67
C LEU A 17 -15.99 11.02 12.76
N SER A 18 -15.84 12.28 13.10
CA SER A 18 -15.02 13.24 12.35
C SER A 18 -13.54 12.84 12.36
N ILE A 19 -13.00 12.42 13.50
CA ILE A 19 -11.62 11.91 13.61
C ILE A 19 -11.48 10.64 12.77
N ALA A 20 -12.40 9.69 12.87
CA ALA A 20 -12.37 8.46 12.09
C ALA A 20 -12.41 8.71 10.58
N LEU A 21 -13.22 9.67 10.13
CA LEU A 21 -13.31 10.05 8.72
C LEU A 21 -12.08 10.83 8.24
N PHE A 22 -11.45 11.61 9.13
CA PHE A 22 -10.33 12.48 8.77
C PHE A 22 -8.99 11.75 8.79
N ASP A 23 -8.74 10.92 9.82
CA ASP A 23 -7.47 10.21 9.96
C ASP A 23 -7.46 8.83 9.31
N GLY A 24 -8.64 8.29 9.04
CA GLY A 24 -8.81 6.96 8.49
C GLY A 24 -8.39 5.85 9.47
N PHE A 25 -9.29 4.91 9.74
CA PHE A 25 -8.90 3.64 10.36
C PHE A 25 -8.89 2.58 9.27
N PRO A 26 -7.73 2.29 8.64
CA PRO A 26 -7.66 1.22 7.67
C PRO A 26 -7.88 -0.11 8.39
N ILE A 27 -9.06 -0.69 8.22
CA ILE A 27 -9.30 -2.08 8.61
C ILE A 27 -8.85 -2.92 7.44
N VAL A 28 -7.62 -3.42 7.54
CA VAL A 28 -7.12 -4.42 6.59
C VAL A 28 -7.52 -5.78 7.15
N LEU A 29 -8.53 -6.39 6.57
CA LEU A 29 -8.88 -7.76 6.88
C LEU A 29 -7.77 -8.65 6.32
N GLN A 30 -6.99 -9.23 7.21
CA GLN A 30 -5.90 -10.13 6.87
C GLN A 30 -6.48 -11.43 6.31
N ASP A 31 -6.18 -11.70 5.05
CA ASP A 31 -6.12 -13.06 4.56
C ASP A 31 -4.71 -13.29 4.05
N HIS A 32 -4.03 -14.27 4.61
CA HIS A 32 -2.67 -14.61 4.25
C HIS A 32 -2.70 -15.36 2.92
N GLN A 33 -2.35 -14.67 1.87
CA GLN A 33 -1.85 -15.33 0.66
C GLN A 33 -0.60 -14.57 0.22
N ASP A 34 0.53 -15.19 0.51
CA ASP A 34 1.81 -14.87 -0.12
C ASP A 34 1.70 -15.26 -1.60
N ALA A 35 1.20 -14.34 -2.42
CA ALA A 35 1.05 -14.55 -3.86
C ALA A 35 2.41 -14.72 -4.58
N ASP A 36 3.51 -14.55 -3.87
CA ASP A 36 4.84 -14.44 -4.45
C ASP A 36 5.72 -15.69 -4.28
N GLN A 37 5.23 -16.75 -3.65
CA GLN A 37 6.13 -17.80 -3.18
C GLN A 37 6.87 -18.61 -4.25
N ASN A 38 6.52 -18.54 -5.55
CA ASN A 38 7.21 -19.33 -6.57
C ASN A 38 7.18 -18.79 -8.01
N ASP A 39 6.95 -17.51 -8.22
CA ASP A 39 6.93 -16.97 -9.58
C ASP A 39 8.31 -16.45 -10.01
N SER A 40 9.11 -17.32 -10.64
CA SER A 40 10.42 -16.95 -11.19
C SER A 40 10.36 -15.85 -12.26
N SER A 41 9.18 -15.56 -12.82
CA SER A 41 9.01 -14.49 -13.81
C SER A 41 9.11 -13.10 -13.22
N LEU A 42 9.06 -12.97 -11.87
CA LEU A 42 9.22 -11.70 -11.16
C LEU A 42 10.66 -11.23 -11.11
N TYR A 43 11.60 -12.10 -11.41
CA TYR A 43 13.03 -11.82 -11.39
C TYR A 43 13.57 -11.66 -12.80
N SER A 44 14.49 -10.73 -12.99
CA SER A 44 15.36 -10.72 -14.15
C SER A 44 16.69 -11.36 -13.75
N LEU A 45 17.00 -12.51 -14.34
CA LEU A 45 18.22 -13.27 -14.05
C LEU A 45 19.50 -12.51 -14.36
N ASP A 46 19.42 -11.48 -15.24
CA ASP A 46 20.60 -10.75 -15.72
C ASP A 46 20.96 -9.53 -14.84
N ASN A 47 20.06 -9.04 -13.98
CA ASN A 47 20.24 -7.75 -13.31
C ASN A 47 19.80 -7.71 -11.84
N ASP A 48 19.49 -8.82 -11.20
CA ASP A 48 18.91 -8.88 -9.84
C ASP A 48 17.70 -7.93 -9.66
N GLU A 49 16.92 -7.76 -10.74
CA GLU A 49 15.76 -6.89 -10.74
C GLU A 49 14.50 -7.67 -10.35
N TYR A 50 13.75 -7.09 -9.44
CA TYR A 50 12.47 -7.62 -8.98
C TYR A 50 11.34 -6.63 -9.27
N ASN A 51 10.34 -7.08 -10.03
CA ASN A 51 9.11 -6.31 -10.26
C ASN A 51 7.90 -7.24 -10.12
N PRO A 52 7.24 -7.22 -8.95
CA PRO A 52 6.16 -8.17 -8.63
C PRO A 52 4.86 -7.94 -9.42
N ILE A 53 4.78 -6.85 -10.15
CA ILE A 53 3.55 -6.44 -10.84
C ILE A 53 3.72 -6.25 -12.35
N ARG A 54 4.89 -6.59 -12.90
CA ARG A 54 5.24 -6.34 -14.32
C ARG A 54 4.16 -6.83 -15.29
N ASN A 55 3.63 -8.02 -15.06
CA ASN A 55 2.66 -8.67 -15.95
C ASN A 55 1.21 -8.58 -15.44
N LYS A 56 0.94 -7.75 -14.42
CA LYS A 56 -0.39 -7.63 -13.84
C LYS A 56 -1.18 -6.50 -14.50
N ASN A 57 -2.50 -6.72 -14.67
CA ASN A 57 -3.43 -5.68 -15.06
C ASN A 57 -3.96 -4.99 -13.80
N ILE A 58 -3.40 -3.83 -13.48
CA ILE A 58 -3.68 -3.13 -12.23
C ILE A 58 -4.93 -2.28 -12.38
N LYS A 59 -5.84 -2.39 -11.41
CA LYS A 59 -7.04 -1.58 -11.29
C LYS A 59 -6.81 -0.36 -10.41
N GLU A 60 -6.15 -0.56 -9.27
CA GLU A 60 -5.88 0.49 -8.30
C GLU A 60 -4.67 0.15 -7.43
N ILE A 61 -4.05 1.19 -6.90
CA ILE A 61 -2.92 1.11 -5.98
C ILE A 61 -3.30 1.87 -4.72
N ILE A 62 -3.12 1.25 -3.55
CA ILE A 62 -3.45 1.83 -2.26
C ILE A 62 -2.20 1.81 -1.40
N LEU A 63 -1.86 2.96 -0.82
CA LEU A 63 -0.84 3.08 0.22
C LEU A 63 -1.51 3.24 1.57
N VAL A 64 -1.09 2.45 2.54
CA VAL A 64 -1.57 2.51 3.92
C VAL A 64 -0.37 2.77 4.81
N PHE A 65 -0.32 3.94 5.42
CA PHE A 65 0.79 4.35 6.28
C PHE A 65 0.49 4.09 7.75
N SER A 66 1.52 3.70 8.51
CA SER A 66 1.50 3.75 9.96
C SER A 66 1.47 5.21 10.44
N LEU A 67 1.15 5.43 11.72
CA LEU A 67 1.13 6.79 12.27
C LEU A 67 2.53 7.40 12.34
N ASP A 68 3.53 6.58 12.55
CA ASP A 68 4.91 7.01 12.68
C ASP A 68 5.49 7.34 11.29
N ASP A 69 5.30 6.46 10.31
CA ASP A 69 5.82 6.64 8.95
C ASP A 69 5.23 7.87 8.22
N ILE A 70 3.99 8.30 8.55
CA ILE A 70 3.41 9.51 7.98
C ILE A 70 4.28 10.75 8.22
N GLN A 71 4.95 10.82 9.36
CA GLN A 71 5.80 11.97 9.70
C GLN A 71 7.06 12.02 8.84
N GLU A 72 7.55 10.86 8.44
CA GLU A 72 8.77 10.68 7.65
C GLU A 72 8.55 10.80 6.13
N LEU A 73 7.28 10.89 5.70
CA LEU A 73 6.96 11.01 4.28
C LEU A 73 7.64 12.21 3.62
N PRO A 74 8.22 12.03 2.42
CA PRO A 74 8.91 13.06 1.68
C PRO A 74 8.04 14.27 1.39
N LYS A 75 8.68 15.42 1.27
CA LYS A 75 7.99 16.67 0.91
C LYS A 75 7.20 16.52 -0.38
N GLY A 76 5.92 16.88 -0.32
CA GLY A 76 4.99 16.82 -1.45
C GLY A 76 4.15 15.54 -1.52
N VAL A 77 4.52 14.47 -0.84
CA VAL A 77 3.63 13.34 -0.62
C VAL A 77 2.60 13.73 0.43
N THR A 78 1.33 13.44 0.15
CA THR A 78 0.23 13.81 1.04
C THR A 78 0.32 13.05 2.36
N LYS A 79 0.43 13.77 3.48
CA LYS A 79 0.51 13.20 4.83
C LYS A 79 -0.87 12.72 5.32
N ARG A 80 -1.33 11.59 4.79
CA ARG A 80 -2.59 10.94 5.15
C ARG A 80 -2.35 9.44 5.25
N ARG A 81 -3.13 8.77 6.11
CA ARG A 81 -2.97 7.32 6.35
C ARG A 81 -3.26 6.46 5.14
N VAL A 82 -4.17 6.90 4.28
CA VAL A 82 -4.54 6.13 3.10
C VAL A 82 -4.51 7.02 1.86
N LEU A 83 -3.69 6.63 0.91
CA LEU A 83 -3.64 7.24 -0.42
C LEU A 83 -4.04 6.20 -1.47
N ILE A 84 -4.67 6.65 -2.54
CA ILE A 84 -5.12 5.79 -3.63
C ILE A 84 -4.75 6.39 -4.99
N CYS A 85 -4.43 5.49 -5.92
CA CYS A 85 -4.31 5.79 -7.34
C CYS A 85 -5.19 4.82 -8.14
N ASP A 86 -6.12 5.37 -8.89
CA ASP A 86 -7.03 4.68 -9.81
C ASP A 86 -6.95 5.23 -11.24
N GLU A 87 -5.99 6.13 -11.50
CA GLU A 87 -5.79 6.76 -12.79
C GLU A 87 -4.93 5.86 -13.70
N PRO A 88 -5.47 5.41 -14.88
CA PRO A 88 -4.78 4.42 -15.72
C PRO A 88 -3.39 4.84 -16.18
N ASN A 89 -3.20 6.11 -16.56
CA ASN A 89 -1.91 6.61 -17.03
C ASN A 89 -0.86 6.61 -15.90
N LEU A 90 -1.28 6.95 -14.68
CA LEU A 90 -0.40 6.97 -13.53
C LEU A 90 -0.07 5.55 -13.05
N ILE A 91 -1.04 4.64 -13.13
CA ILE A 91 -0.85 3.22 -12.86
C ILE A 91 0.17 2.61 -13.83
N GLU A 92 0.10 2.94 -15.12
CA GLU A 92 1.05 2.41 -16.10
C GLU A 92 2.46 2.96 -15.86
N GLN A 93 2.60 4.24 -15.53
CA GLN A 93 3.88 4.82 -15.13
C GLN A 93 4.43 4.13 -13.88
N PHE A 94 3.59 3.93 -12.86
CA PHE A 94 3.99 3.24 -11.65
C PHE A 94 4.48 1.82 -11.95
N LYS A 95 3.73 1.04 -12.72
CA LYS A 95 4.07 -0.33 -13.11
C LYS A 95 5.44 -0.43 -13.78
N ASN A 96 5.76 0.51 -14.67
CA ASN A 96 7.02 0.56 -15.40
C ASN A 96 8.21 0.92 -14.50
N HIS A 97 7.98 1.63 -13.40
CA HIS A 97 9.04 2.09 -12.49
C HIS A 97 9.06 1.36 -11.14
N PHE A 98 8.09 0.48 -10.87
CA PHE A 98 8.02 -0.31 -9.64
C PHE A 98 8.98 -1.50 -9.73
N THR A 99 10.24 -1.18 -9.88
CA THR A 99 11.34 -2.12 -10.05
C THR A 99 12.37 -1.92 -8.95
N PHE A 100 12.78 -3.02 -8.35
CA PHE A 100 13.62 -3.06 -7.17
C PHE A 100 14.89 -3.86 -7.41
N GLU A 101 15.94 -3.47 -6.72
CA GLU A 101 17.17 -4.22 -6.56
C GLU A 101 17.15 -4.94 -5.23
N ILE A 102 17.41 -6.25 -5.26
CA ILE A 102 17.45 -7.08 -4.05
C ILE A 102 18.76 -6.78 -3.34
N THR A 103 18.68 -6.23 -2.14
CA THR A 103 19.88 -5.84 -1.39
C THR A 103 20.24 -6.83 -0.30
N GLY A 104 19.29 -7.71 0.05
CA GLY A 104 19.45 -8.61 1.18
C GLY A 104 19.57 -7.84 2.51
N GLY A 105 19.32 -8.47 3.59
CA GLY A 105 19.43 -7.85 4.90
C GLY A 105 18.12 -7.91 5.67
N ASP A 106 18.25 -7.80 6.98
CA ASP A 106 17.12 -7.70 7.88
C ASP A 106 16.73 -6.23 7.98
N MET A 107 15.44 -5.97 7.87
CA MET A 107 14.91 -4.62 7.94
C MET A 107 14.28 -4.36 9.29
N ALA A 108 14.34 -3.11 9.68
CA ALA A 108 13.51 -2.59 10.77
C ALA A 108 12.03 -2.92 10.53
N THR A 109 11.26 -3.05 11.59
CA THR A 109 9.82 -3.31 11.52
C THR A 109 9.15 -2.23 10.68
N VAL A 110 8.64 -2.61 9.52
CA VAL A 110 7.92 -1.72 8.62
C VAL A 110 6.43 -2.02 8.75
N GLU A 111 5.65 -1.01 9.10
CA GLU A 111 4.21 -1.15 9.29
C GLU A 111 3.39 -0.63 8.11
N SER A 112 3.96 0.28 7.32
CA SER A 112 3.30 0.80 6.13
C SER A 112 3.24 -0.23 5.02
N GLN A 113 2.18 -0.18 4.23
CA GLN A 113 1.87 -1.20 3.24
C GLN A 113 1.48 -0.59 1.90
N ILE A 114 1.86 -1.27 0.84
CA ILE A 114 1.30 -1.07 -0.49
C ILE A 114 0.40 -2.24 -0.84
N ILE A 115 -0.79 -1.92 -1.34
CA ILE A 115 -1.81 -2.88 -1.74
C ILE A 115 -2.15 -2.58 -3.20
N ILE A 116 -1.97 -3.54 -4.06
CA ILE A 116 -2.22 -3.40 -5.49
C ILE A 116 -3.33 -4.38 -5.85
N ARG A 117 -4.43 -3.85 -6.38
CA ARG A 117 -5.55 -4.64 -6.83
C ARG A 117 -5.54 -4.75 -8.35
N THR A 118 -5.65 -5.96 -8.86
CA THR A 118 -5.76 -6.22 -10.30
C THR A 118 -7.21 -6.07 -10.78
N THR A 119 -7.39 -6.03 -12.11
CA THR A 119 -8.73 -6.06 -12.75
C THR A 119 -9.45 -7.37 -12.51
N GLU A 120 -8.74 -8.44 -12.20
CA GLU A 120 -9.26 -9.78 -11.87
C GLU A 120 -9.60 -9.93 -10.40
N ASN A 121 -9.43 -8.83 -9.62
CA ASN A 121 -9.57 -8.75 -8.16
C ASN A 121 -8.52 -9.53 -7.36
N ASP A 122 -7.41 -9.93 -7.97
CA ASP A 122 -6.27 -10.40 -7.23
C ASP A 122 -5.65 -9.25 -6.43
N ILE A 123 -5.08 -9.57 -5.30
CA ILE A 123 -4.45 -8.59 -4.41
C ILE A 123 -2.98 -8.97 -4.23
N TYR A 124 -2.10 -8.05 -4.62
CA TYR A 124 -0.70 -8.05 -4.19
C TYR A 124 -0.53 -7.11 -3.02
N ARG A 125 0.12 -7.55 -1.96
CA ARG A 125 0.35 -6.75 -0.76
C ARG A 125 1.76 -6.99 -0.24
N THR A 126 2.46 -5.91 0.06
CA THR A 126 3.77 -5.98 0.71
C THR A 126 3.98 -4.78 1.63
N ASN A 127 4.93 -4.89 2.54
CA ASN A 127 5.36 -3.75 3.34
C ASN A 127 6.21 -2.81 2.48
N ILE A 128 6.06 -1.50 2.70
CA ILE A 128 6.77 -0.47 1.96
C ILE A 128 7.33 0.59 2.89
N VAL A 129 8.56 1.00 2.64
CA VAL A 129 9.17 2.20 3.25
C VAL A 129 9.20 3.30 2.20
N ILE A 130 8.80 4.50 2.59
CA ILE A 130 8.87 5.71 1.77
C ILE A 130 9.38 6.82 2.69
N ASP A 131 10.67 7.13 2.62
CA ASP A 131 11.29 8.22 3.36
C ASP A 131 12.03 9.17 2.40
N ASP A 132 12.65 10.24 2.90
CA ASP A 132 13.34 11.25 2.07
C ASP A 132 14.49 10.67 1.24
N THR A 133 15.01 9.52 1.57
CA THR A 133 16.22 8.93 0.99
C THR A 133 15.96 7.66 0.22
N ASN A 134 14.92 6.90 0.57
CA ASN A 134 14.67 5.58 0.05
C ASN A 134 13.20 5.28 -0.17
N ILE A 135 12.96 4.47 -1.19
CA ILE A 135 11.76 3.66 -1.33
C ILE A 135 12.20 2.21 -1.36
N GLY A 136 11.57 1.39 -0.54
CA GLY A 136 11.89 -0.03 -0.50
C GLY A 136 10.68 -0.86 -0.12
N ILE A 137 10.71 -2.13 -0.50
CA ILE A 137 9.69 -3.12 -0.14
C ILE A 137 10.33 -4.29 0.60
N GLN A 138 9.53 -4.92 1.45
CA GLN A 138 9.91 -6.15 2.11
C GLN A 138 8.92 -7.24 1.71
N SER A 139 9.41 -8.30 1.11
CA SER A 139 8.60 -9.46 0.74
C SER A 139 9.17 -10.75 1.33
N CYS A 140 8.30 -11.74 1.55
CA CYS A 140 8.73 -13.04 2.08
C CYS A 140 9.65 -13.79 1.12
N SER A 141 9.56 -13.51 -0.18
CA SER A 141 10.33 -14.20 -1.22
C SER A 141 11.73 -13.64 -1.44
N VAL A 142 11.90 -12.30 -1.29
CA VAL A 142 13.17 -11.62 -1.62
C VAL A 142 13.82 -10.91 -0.44
N GLY A 143 13.14 -10.86 0.71
CA GLY A 143 13.58 -10.03 1.81
C GLY A 143 13.45 -8.55 1.49
N TRP A 144 14.51 -7.78 1.72
CA TRP A 144 14.53 -6.36 1.45
C TRP A 144 14.97 -6.04 0.02
N ALA A 145 14.24 -5.16 -0.62
CA ALA A 145 14.56 -4.68 -1.96
C ALA A 145 14.38 -3.17 -2.06
N LYS A 146 15.36 -2.48 -2.65
CA LYS A 146 15.41 -1.02 -2.80
C LYS A 146 14.98 -0.61 -4.20
N ALA A 147 14.14 0.44 -4.30
CA ALA A 147 13.67 0.94 -5.60
C ALA A 147 14.81 1.50 -6.45
N LYS A 148 14.92 1.06 -7.70
CA LYS A 148 15.90 1.57 -8.67
C LYS A 148 15.57 3.00 -9.12
N ASN A 149 14.29 3.35 -9.20
CA ASN A 149 13.79 4.63 -9.70
C ASN A 149 13.03 5.42 -8.62
N ALA A 150 13.60 5.51 -7.41
CA ALA A 150 12.95 6.16 -6.28
C ALA A 150 12.42 7.57 -6.60
N LYS A 151 13.20 8.38 -7.34
CA LYS A 151 12.77 9.73 -7.71
C LYS A 151 11.47 9.74 -8.53
N VAL A 152 11.35 8.85 -9.50
CA VAL A 152 10.14 8.75 -10.33
C VAL A 152 8.97 8.25 -9.50
N LEU A 153 9.19 7.28 -8.62
CA LEU A 153 8.15 6.79 -7.71
C LEU A 153 7.67 7.87 -6.73
N TYR A 154 8.56 8.76 -6.23
CA TYR A 154 8.14 9.92 -5.43
C TYR A 154 7.22 10.86 -6.22
N ASP A 155 7.55 11.15 -7.48
CA ASP A 155 6.75 12.01 -8.33
C ASP A 155 5.37 11.40 -8.63
N ILE A 156 5.30 10.07 -8.70
CA ILE A 156 4.05 9.32 -8.84
C ILE A 156 3.24 9.37 -7.53
N PHE A 157 3.86 9.08 -6.38
CA PHE A 157 3.16 9.07 -5.09
C PHE A 157 2.60 10.44 -4.69
N ARG A 158 3.25 11.54 -5.12
CA ARG A 158 2.73 12.90 -4.92
C ARG A 158 1.40 13.16 -5.60
N GLN A 159 1.04 12.38 -6.61
CA GLN A 159 -0.19 12.51 -7.38
C GLN A 159 -1.31 11.60 -6.83
N PHE A 160 -1.01 10.77 -5.84
CA PHE A 160 -2.03 9.93 -5.22
C PHE A 160 -3.04 10.77 -4.47
N LYS A 161 -4.29 10.36 -4.55
CA LYS A 161 -5.43 11.04 -3.91
C LYS A 161 -5.64 10.51 -2.50
N THR A 162 -6.13 11.35 -1.61
CA THR A 162 -6.58 10.90 -0.29
C THR A 162 -7.81 10.00 -0.44
N TYR A 163 -7.79 8.85 0.20
CA TYR A 163 -8.96 7.98 0.30
C TYR A 163 -9.77 8.36 1.53
N LEU A 164 -10.99 8.84 1.31
CA LEU A 164 -11.84 9.38 2.39
C LEU A 164 -12.62 8.29 3.15
N LEU A 165 -12.78 7.11 2.57
CA LEU A 165 -13.47 5.99 3.22
C LEU A 165 -12.46 5.10 3.95
N SER A 166 -12.49 5.19 5.26
CA SER A 166 -11.54 4.55 6.17
C SER A 166 -11.65 3.02 6.27
N ILE A 167 -12.62 2.41 5.62
CA ILE A 167 -12.84 0.96 5.68
C ILE A 167 -12.44 0.35 4.35
N LEU A 168 -11.19 -0.09 4.29
CA LEU A 168 -10.70 -0.91 3.20
C LEU A 168 -11.12 -2.36 3.46
N ASN A 169 -12.28 -2.76 2.91
CA ASN A 169 -12.69 -4.17 2.93
C ASN A 169 -11.92 -4.91 1.83
N ILE A 170 -10.71 -5.33 2.15
CA ILE A 170 -9.87 -6.13 1.26
C ILE A 170 -10.17 -7.59 1.57
N LYS A 171 -11.20 -8.12 0.94
CA LYS A 171 -11.40 -9.57 0.91
C LYS A 171 -10.37 -10.15 -0.07
N ALA A 172 -9.45 -10.95 0.43
CA ALA A 172 -8.68 -11.83 -0.42
C ALA A 172 -9.65 -12.79 -1.12
N CYS A 173 -9.59 -12.82 -2.45
CA CYS A 173 -10.30 -13.84 -3.19
C CYS A 173 -9.61 -15.18 -2.90
N HIS A 174 -10.32 -16.13 -2.31
CA HIS A 174 -9.88 -17.51 -2.26
C HIS A 174 -9.61 -17.94 -3.72
N GLY A 175 -8.35 -18.18 -4.03
CA GLY A 175 -7.99 -18.84 -5.27
C GLY A 175 -8.77 -20.15 -5.35
N LYS A 176 -9.57 -20.32 -6.38
CA LYS A 176 -10.14 -21.62 -6.69
C LYS A 176 -8.98 -22.60 -6.79
N ASN A 177 -8.89 -23.53 -5.84
CA ASN A 177 -8.07 -24.73 -6.01
C ASN A 177 -8.38 -25.27 -7.41
N ARG A 178 -7.42 -25.16 -8.30
CA ARG A 178 -7.42 -25.99 -9.51
C ARG A 178 -7.09 -27.39 -9.02
N GLU A 179 -8.14 -28.15 -8.76
CA GLU A 179 -8.02 -29.61 -8.73
C GLU A 179 -7.51 -30.02 -10.11
N MET A 180 -6.32 -30.61 -10.11
CA MET A 180 -5.79 -31.39 -11.23
C MET A 180 -6.45 -32.76 -11.25
#